data_3de77d3358e56b4845b72856966fc507
#
_entry.id   3de77d3358e56b4845b72856966fc507
#
_cell.length_a   1.000
_cell.length_b   1.000
_cell.length_c   1.000
_cell.angle_alpha   90.00
_cell.angle_beta   90.00
_cell.angle_gamma   90.00
#
_symmetry.space_group_name_H-M   'P 1'
#
loop_
_entity.id
_entity.type
_entity.pdbx_description
1 polymer ?
#
loop_
_entity_poly.entity_id
_entity_poly.type
_entity_poly.pdbx_seq_one_letter_code
_entity_poly.pdbx_strand_id
1 'polypeptide(L)'
;MGNPSWSNLISLNYNGEPFLGLANFPKMKRYYLNVNKNTAYVFENNKKRKLKVNVKVNFVNAKLAAAFHNTLSLKQQSKIGKFIKRMQFPCFDALTYCQLAEGRLELVAQCANKIWDIHPIMPIVRASGAIVTTWDNKNPVVGGNIIVSNNIDNHKKVLKLLKPLSK
;
A
#
# COMPACT_ATOMS: atom_id res chain seq x y z
N MET A 1 -14.67 0.06 21.28
CA MET A 1 -15.24 -0.44 20.00
C MET A 1 -14.14 -1.13 19.23
N GLY A 2 -14.32 -2.39 18.80
CA GLY A 2 -13.32 -3.09 17.97
C GLY A 2 -13.38 -2.60 16.52
N ASN A 3 -12.25 -2.09 16.01
CA ASN A 3 -12.15 -1.73 14.58
C ASN A 3 -12.22 -3.02 13.74
N PRO A 4 -13.11 -3.14 12.74
CA PRO A 4 -13.21 -4.34 11.90
C PRO A 4 -11.99 -4.56 11.01
N SER A 5 -11.11 -3.57 10.84
CA SER A 5 -9.91 -3.64 10.01
C SER A 5 -8.68 -4.23 10.72
N TRP A 6 -8.78 -4.66 11.98
CA TRP A 6 -7.66 -5.37 12.61
C TRP A 6 -7.30 -6.64 11.82
N SER A 7 -6.02 -6.96 11.78
CA SER A 7 -5.51 -8.00 10.88
C SER A 7 -4.43 -8.87 11.52
N ASN A 8 -4.35 -10.11 11.04
CA ASN A 8 -3.17 -10.96 11.19
C ASN A 8 -2.34 -10.86 9.92
N LEU A 9 -1.08 -10.48 10.06
CA LEU A 9 -0.15 -10.32 8.95
C LEU A 9 0.96 -11.37 9.08
N ILE A 10 1.17 -12.16 8.03
CA ILE A 10 2.18 -13.22 8.01
C ILE A 10 3.03 -13.05 6.75
N SER A 11 4.34 -13.15 6.90
CA SER A 11 5.29 -13.13 5.80
C SER A 11 6.22 -14.32 5.86
N LEU A 12 6.41 -15.00 4.72
CA LEU A 12 7.53 -15.90 4.51
C LEU A 12 8.63 -15.15 3.77
N ASN A 13 9.80 -15.06 4.40
CA ASN A 13 10.95 -14.35 3.84
C ASN A 13 12.02 -15.34 3.39
N TYR A 14 12.69 -15.00 2.29
CA TYR A 14 13.84 -15.73 1.78
C TYR A 14 14.97 -14.74 1.47
N ASN A 15 16.16 -14.97 2.01
CA ASN A 15 17.32 -14.09 1.88
C ASN A 15 17.01 -12.61 2.19
N GLY A 16 16.23 -12.34 3.27
CA GLY A 16 15.87 -11.01 3.69
C GLY A 16 14.72 -10.34 2.90
N GLU A 17 14.24 -10.98 1.82
CA GLU A 17 13.14 -10.48 1.00
C GLU A 17 11.83 -11.20 1.29
N PRO A 18 10.70 -10.49 1.37
CA PRO A 18 9.40 -11.11 1.52
C PRO A 18 8.99 -11.81 0.21
N PHE A 19 8.72 -13.11 0.32
CA PHE A 19 8.41 -14.01 -0.79
C PHE A 19 6.92 -14.34 -0.87
N LEU A 20 6.30 -14.72 0.27
CA LEU A 20 4.86 -14.89 0.39
C LEU A 20 4.33 -13.98 1.48
N GLY A 21 3.13 -13.46 1.27
CA GLY A 21 2.42 -12.63 2.24
C GLY A 21 0.97 -13.04 2.39
N LEU A 22 0.50 -13.04 3.62
CA LEU A 22 -0.90 -13.20 3.98
C LEU A 22 -1.33 -12.00 4.82
N ALA A 23 -2.46 -11.38 4.43
CA ALA A 23 -3.16 -10.39 5.22
C ALA A 23 -4.59 -10.87 5.49
N ASN A 24 -4.87 -11.26 6.72
CA ASN A 24 -6.18 -11.77 7.13
C ASN A 24 -6.91 -10.74 7.99
N PHE A 25 -8.15 -10.45 7.63
CA PHE A 25 -9.09 -9.55 8.32
C PHE A 25 -10.29 -10.34 8.84
N PRO A 26 -10.18 -10.96 10.01
CA PRO A 26 -11.17 -11.95 10.49
C PRO A 26 -12.60 -11.38 10.65
N LYS A 27 -12.73 -10.16 11.16
CA LYS A 27 -14.05 -9.50 11.30
C LYS A 27 -14.74 -9.24 9.98
N MET A 28 -13.95 -9.08 8.91
CA MET A 28 -14.45 -8.89 7.55
C MET A 28 -14.64 -10.21 6.80
N LYS A 29 -14.29 -11.36 7.40
CA LYS A 29 -14.26 -12.68 6.75
C LYS A 29 -13.52 -12.64 5.41
N ARG A 30 -12.41 -11.92 5.39
CA ARG A 30 -11.62 -11.62 4.17
C ARG A 30 -10.14 -11.82 4.42
N TYR A 31 -9.45 -12.45 3.47
CA TYR A 31 -7.99 -12.50 3.48
C TYR A 31 -7.42 -12.36 2.08
N TYR A 32 -6.17 -11.92 2.03
CA TYR A 32 -5.39 -11.67 0.83
C TYR A 32 -4.13 -12.50 0.88
N LEU A 33 -3.76 -13.10 -0.23
CA LEU A 33 -2.61 -13.98 -0.33
C LEU A 33 -2.02 -13.91 -1.74
N ASN A 34 -0.69 -13.76 -1.86
CA ASN A 34 -0.04 -14.06 -3.12
C ASN A 34 0.34 -15.54 -3.17
N VAL A 35 0.23 -16.15 -4.34
CA VAL A 35 0.61 -17.55 -4.59
C VAL A 35 1.94 -17.67 -5.33
N ASN A 36 2.35 -16.60 -5.99
CA ASN A 36 3.66 -16.42 -6.63
C ASN A 36 3.91 -14.92 -6.86
N LYS A 37 5.04 -14.56 -7.45
CA LYS A 37 5.44 -13.15 -7.69
C LYS A 37 4.49 -12.35 -8.62
N ASN A 38 3.63 -13.03 -9.39
CA ASN A 38 2.77 -12.41 -10.41
C ASN A 38 1.28 -12.64 -10.16
N THR A 39 0.92 -13.30 -9.06
CA THR A 39 -0.48 -13.68 -8.84
C THR A 39 -0.81 -13.62 -7.35
N ALA A 40 -1.82 -12.81 -7.04
CA ALA A 40 -2.42 -12.72 -5.72
C ALA A 40 -3.95 -12.75 -5.81
N TYR A 41 -4.58 -13.13 -4.71
CA TYR A 41 -6.02 -13.29 -4.60
C TYR A 41 -6.56 -12.65 -3.32
N VAL A 42 -7.81 -12.23 -3.40
CA VAL A 42 -8.66 -12.01 -2.23
C VAL A 42 -9.65 -13.15 -2.12
N PHE A 43 -9.86 -13.61 -0.90
CA PHE A 43 -10.86 -14.60 -0.52
C PHE A 43 -11.85 -13.94 0.42
N GLU A 44 -13.13 -14.01 0.07
CA GLU A 44 -14.22 -13.40 0.83
C GLU A 44 -15.50 -14.19 0.62
N ASN A 45 -16.19 -14.58 1.71
CA ASN A 45 -17.45 -15.33 1.64
C ASN A 45 -17.39 -16.56 0.70
N ASN A 46 -16.34 -17.38 0.83
CA ASN A 46 -16.06 -18.56 0.00
C ASN A 46 -15.84 -18.26 -1.51
N LYS A 47 -15.69 -16.99 -1.88
CA LYS A 47 -15.36 -16.58 -3.24
C LYS A 47 -13.89 -16.20 -3.31
N LYS A 48 -13.25 -16.56 -4.44
CA LYS A 48 -11.86 -16.22 -4.78
C LYS A 48 -11.85 -15.26 -5.95
N ARG A 49 -11.14 -14.15 -5.83
CA ARG A 49 -10.97 -13.18 -6.91
C ARG A 49 -9.49 -12.79 -7.05
N LYS A 50 -8.98 -12.83 -8.29
CA LYS A 50 -7.61 -12.39 -8.58
C LYS A 50 -7.48 -10.90 -8.36
N LEU A 51 -6.40 -10.49 -7.71
CA LEU A 51 -6.04 -9.10 -7.52
C LEU A 51 -5.42 -8.52 -8.78
N LYS A 52 -5.82 -7.31 -9.12
CA LYS A 52 -5.26 -6.55 -10.22
C LYS A 52 -5.51 -5.06 -10.02
N VAL A 53 -4.44 -4.26 -10.01
CA VAL A 53 -4.54 -2.80 -9.94
C VAL A 53 -5.14 -2.22 -11.23
N ASN A 54 -5.80 -1.06 -11.12
CA ASN A 54 -6.31 -0.34 -12.27
C ASN A 54 -5.23 0.57 -12.88
N VAL A 55 -4.42 0.03 -13.80
CA VAL A 55 -3.31 0.75 -14.42
C VAL A 55 -3.74 1.91 -15.32
N LYS A 56 -5.01 1.97 -15.74
CA LYS A 56 -5.53 2.98 -16.69
C LYS A 56 -5.76 4.35 -16.05
N VAL A 57 -5.96 4.40 -14.73
CA VAL A 57 -6.20 5.66 -14.03
C VAL A 57 -4.92 6.47 -13.92
N ASN A 58 -4.93 7.66 -14.51
CA ASN A 58 -3.81 8.60 -14.47
C ASN A 58 -3.78 9.41 -13.17
N PHE A 59 -2.70 10.18 -12.96
CA PHE A 59 -2.48 10.94 -11.73
C PHE A 59 -3.58 11.99 -11.43
N VAL A 60 -4.21 12.55 -12.46
CA VAL A 60 -5.27 13.57 -12.25
C VAL A 60 -6.49 12.98 -11.56
N ASN A 61 -6.86 11.76 -11.95
CA ASN A 61 -8.03 11.03 -11.46
C ASN A 61 -7.69 10.01 -10.35
N ALA A 62 -6.42 9.92 -9.96
CA ALA A 62 -5.97 8.96 -8.97
C ALA A 62 -6.52 9.27 -7.57
N LYS A 63 -7.12 8.27 -6.95
CA LYS A 63 -7.60 8.31 -5.57
C LYS A 63 -6.45 7.96 -4.63
N LEU A 64 -6.31 8.74 -3.56
CA LEU A 64 -5.27 8.59 -2.56
C LEU A 64 -5.86 8.21 -1.22
N ALA A 65 -5.20 7.28 -0.52
CA ALA A 65 -5.29 7.14 0.93
C ALA A 65 -3.91 7.42 1.54
N ALA A 66 -3.85 8.18 2.61
CA ALA A 66 -2.57 8.54 3.23
C ALA A 66 -2.66 8.57 4.76
N ALA A 67 -1.56 8.20 5.42
CA ALA A 67 -1.37 8.34 6.86
C ALA A 67 0.07 8.76 7.14
N PHE A 68 0.23 9.89 7.83
CA PHE A 68 1.55 10.46 8.08
C PHE A 68 2.05 10.24 9.52
N HIS A 69 1.24 9.69 10.41
CA HIS A 69 1.57 9.29 11.79
C HIS A 69 2.50 10.28 12.54
N ASN A 70 2.18 11.58 12.46
CA ASN A 70 2.99 12.68 13.01
C ASN A 70 4.44 12.79 12.46
N THR A 71 4.78 12.03 11.41
CA THR A 71 6.12 12.07 10.78
C THR A 71 6.35 13.37 10.02
N LEU A 72 5.30 13.96 9.46
CA LEU A 72 5.35 15.24 8.76
C LEU A 72 4.77 16.36 9.61
N SER A 73 5.56 17.43 9.79
CA SER A 73 5.06 18.69 10.35
C SER A 73 3.99 19.33 9.45
N LEU A 74 3.17 20.22 10.00
CA LEU A 74 2.17 20.98 9.21
C LEU A 74 2.80 21.74 8.04
N LYS A 75 4.01 22.31 8.24
CA LYS A 75 4.78 22.99 7.19
C LYS A 75 5.18 22.04 6.06
N GLN A 76 5.53 20.78 6.37
CA GLN A 76 5.83 19.78 5.37
C GLN A 76 4.57 19.31 4.64
N GLN A 77 3.46 19.10 5.38
CA GLN A 77 2.16 18.75 4.79
C GLN A 77 1.64 19.83 3.85
N SER A 78 1.84 21.11 4.16
CA SER A 78 1.43 22.23 3.29
C SER A 78 2.15 22.21 1.94
N LYS A 79 3.42 21.78 1.89
CA LYS A 79 4.18 21.64 0.63
C LYS A 79 3.58 20.62 -0.33
N ILE A 80 2.89 19.61 0.20
CA ILE A 80 2.19 18.58 -0.58
C ILE A 80 0.66 18.72 -0.53
N GLY A 81 0.17 19.90 -0.17
CA GLY A 81 -1.27 20.16 0.01
C GLY A 81 -2.11 19.78 -1.20
N LYS A 82 -1.64 20.07 -2.43
CA LYS A 82 -2.31 19.65 -3.67
C LYS A 82 -2.40 18.13 -3.83
N PHE A 83 -1.44 17.39 -3.29
CA PHE A 83 -1.45 15.92 -3.25
C PHE A 83 -2.42 15.42 -2.18
N ILE A 84 -2.36 16.00 -0.96
CA ILE A 84 -3.26 15.65 0.15
C ILE A 84 -4.73 15.90 -0.20
N LYS A 85 -5.05 16.97 -0.96
CA LYS A 85 -6.41 17.24 -1.45
C LYS A 85 -7.02 16.10 -2.28
N ARG A 86 -6.20 15.17 -2.79
CA ARG A 86 -6.67 13.95 -3.50
C ARG A 86 -7.06 12.82 -2.56
N MET A 87 -6.90 13.00 -1.25
CA MET A 87 -7.24 12.01 -0.24
C MET A 87 -8.74 11.84 -0.17
N GLN A 88 -9.24 10.74 -0.72
CA GLN A 88 -10.67 10.42 -0.79
C GLN A 88 -11.04 9.21 0.08
N PHE A 89 -10.02 8.53 0.62
CA PHE A 89 -10.22 7.35 1.43
C PHE A 89 -9.48 7.48 2.76
N PRO A 90 -10.11 7.05 3.87
CA PRO A 90 -9.41 6.89 5.12
C PRO A 90 -8.32 5.82 4.96
N CYS A 91 -7.22 5.99 5.66
CA CYS A 91 -6.16 5.00 5.70
C CYS A 91 -6.43 4.02 6.85
N PHE A 92 -6.55 2.74 6.52
CA PHE A 92 -6.72 1.62 7.45
C PHE A 92 -5.52 0.68 7.37
N ASP A 93 -4.32 1.23 7.47
CA ASP A 93 -3.05 0.51 7.46
C ASP A 93 -2.98 -0.61 6.38
N ALA A 94 -2.77 -1.86 6.79
CA ALA A 94 -2.66 -3.01 5.89
C ALA A 94 -3.84 -3.17 4.93
N LEU A 95 -5.08 -2.91 5.39
CA LEU A 95 -6.27 -3.03 4.55
C LEU A 95 -6.22 -2.06 3.36
N THR A 96 -5.68 -0.87 3.55
CA THR A 96 -5.60 0.14 2.50
C THR A 96 -4.68 -0.30 1.35
N TYR A 97 -3.54 -0.90 1.67
CA TYR A 97 -2.67 -1.52 0.66
C TYR A 97 -3.39 -2.65 -0.11
N CYS A 98 -4.15 -3.48 0.59
CA CYS A 98 -4.95 -4.53 -0.02
C CYS A 98 -6.06 -3.97 -0.93
N GLN A 99 -6.70 -2.87 -0.55
CA GLN A 99 -7.71 -2.20 -1.38
C GLN A 99 -7.09 -1.61 -2.67
N LEU A 100 -5.85 -1.10 -2.61
CA LEU A 100 -5.13 -0.71 -3.82
C LEU A 100 -4.87 -1.93 -4.72
N ALA A 101 -4.44 -3.06 -4.16
CA ALA A 101 -4.23 -4.30 -4.90
C ALA A 101 -5.52 -4.82 -5.56
N GLU A 102 -6.70 -4.50 -5.01
CA GLU A 102 -8.02 -4.76 -5.62
C GLU A 102 -8.38 -3.79 -6.75
N GLY A 103 -7.61 -2.70 -6.94
CA GLY A 103 -7.90 -1.65 -7.92
C GLY A 103 -8.98 -0.65 -7.47
N ARG A 104 -9.25 -0.55 -6.16
CA ARG A 104 -10.25 0.39 -5.59
C ARG A 104 -9.71 1.81 -5.45
N LEU A 105 -8.40 1.95 -5.30
CA LEU A 105 -7.68 3.21 -5.26
C LEU A 105 -6.32 3.05 -5.95
N GLU A 106 -5.67 4.16 -6.28
CA GLU A 106 -4.48 4.17 -7.11
C GLU A 106 -3.20 4.49 -6.35
N LEU A 107 -3.31 5.17 -5.21
CA LEU A 107 -2.16 5.66 -4.45
C LEU A 107 -2.36 5.40 -2.96
N VAL A 108 -1.34 4.86 -2.30
CA VAL A 108 -1.27 4.75 -0.84
C VAL A 108 0.06 5.30 -0.36
N ALA A 109 0.04 6.32 0.49
CA ALA A 109 1.22 6.93 1.08
C ALA A 109 1.16 6.82 2.60
N GLN A 110 2.06 6.06 3.20
CA GLN A 110 2.11 5.90 4.65
C GLN A 110 3.51 6.15 5.18
N CYS A 111 3.59 6.75 6.38
CA CYS A 111 4.83 6.95 7.11
C CYS A 111 5.04 5.89 8.19
N ALA A 112 6.30 5.74 8.61
CA ALA A 112 6.70 4.97 9.80
C ALA A 112 6.28 3.49 9.80
N ASN A 113 6.07 2.88 8.62
CA ASN A 113 5.83 1.44 8.51
C ASN A 113 7.01 0.65 9.10
N LYS A 114 6.71 -0.37 9.86
CA LYS A 114 7.69 -1.33 10.35
C LYS A 114 7.80 -2.52 9.39
N ILE A 115 8.84 -3.33 9.54
CA ILE A 115 9.04 -4.52 8.71
C ILE A 115 7.84 -5.48 8.78
N TRP A 116 7.24 -5.64 9.94
CA TRP A 116 6.06 -6.49 10.15
C TRP A 116 4.76 -5.93 9.56
N ASP A 117 4.71 -4.63 9.23
CA ASP A 117 3.59 -4.02 8.53
C ASP A 117 3.72 -4.24 7.02
N ILE A 118 4.94 -4.12 6.48
CA ILE A 118 5.15 -4.08 5.03
C ILE A 118 5.54 -5.42 4.40
N HIS A 119 6.30 -6.28 5.09
CA HIS A 119 6.72 -7.56 4.54
C HIS A 119 5.55 -8.46 4.12
N PRO A 120 4.47 -8.61 4.92
CA PRO A 120 3.31 -9.39 4.50
C PRO A 120 2.55 -8.79 3.31
N ILE A 121 2.64 -7.47 3.14
CA ILE A 121 1.88 -6.73 2.13
C ILE A 121 2.62 -6.64 0.80
N MET A 122 3.95 -6.48 0.81
CA MET A 122 4.75 -6.31 -0.41
C MET A 122 4.50 -7.39 -1.48
N PRO A 123 4.53 -8.71 -1.16
CA PRO A 123 4.30 -9.74 -2.16
C PRO A 123 2.89 -9.67 -2.76
N ILE A 124 1.88 -9.33 -1.95
CA ILE A 124 0.48 -9.21 -2.37
C ILE A 124 0.33 -8.05 -3.36
N VAL A 125 0.81 -6.86 -3.01
CA VAL A 125 0.66 -5.67 -3.86
C VAL A 125 1.50 -5.77 -5.13
N ARG A 126 2.72 -6.31 -5.06
CA ARG A 126 3.55 -6.55 -6.24
C ARG A 126 2.89 -7.53 -7.20
N ALA A 127 2.35 -8.62 -6.69
CA ALA A 127 1.66 -9.64 -7.49
C ALA A 127 0.36 -9.14 -8.13
N SER A 128 -0.23 -8.05 -7.62
CA SER A 128 -1.38 -7.37 -8.24
C SER A 128 -0.99 -6.43 -9.40
N GLY A 129 0.33 -6.20 -9.61
CA GLY A 129 0.89 -5.28 -10.58
C GLY A 129 1.15 -3.87 -10.02
N ALA A 130 1.03 -3.65 -8.71
CA ALA A 130 1.39 -2.38 -8.08
C ALA A 130 2.91 -2.22 -7.93
N ILE A 131 3.33 -0.95 -7.87
CA ILE A 131 4.71 -0.56 -7.59
C ILE A 131 4.78 -0.11 -6.15
N VAL A 132 5.71 -0.68 -5.38
CA VAL A 132 5.94 -0.34 -3.97
C VAL A 132 7.40 0.03 -3.73
N THR A 133 7.63 1.22 -3.17
CA THR A 133 8.96 1.71 -2.78
C THR A 133 8.87 2.54 -1.51
N THR A 134 10.03 2.87 -0.95
CA THR A 134 10.14 4.00 -0.02
C THR A 134 9.97 5.34 -0.77
N TRP A 135 9.81 6.46 -0.04
CA TRP A 135 9.69 7.79 -0.65
C TRP A 135 10.98 8.25 -1.36
N ASP A 136 12.13 7.69 -1.03
CA ASP A 136 13.40 7.90 -1.73
C ASP A 136 13.68 6.87 -2.84
N ASN A 137 12.63 6.12 -3.23
CA ASN A 137 12.65 5.15 -4.34
C ASN A 137 13.55 3.94 -4.10
N LYS A 138 13.66 3.47 -2.86
CA LYS A 138 14.38 2.24 -2.51
C LYS A 138 13.41 1.07 -2.27
N ASN A 139 13.95 -0.13 -2.24
CA ASN A 139 13.19 -1.32 -1.82
C ASN A 139 12.84 -1.21 -0.32
N PRO A 140 11.56 -1.32 0.07
CA PRO A 140 11.11 -1.03 1.43
C PRO A 140 11.27 -2.20 2.41
N VAL A 141 12.26 -3.06 2.24
CA VAL A 141 12.52 -4.23 3.11
C VAL A 141 12.83 -3.89 4.58
N VAL A 142 13.25 -2.67 4.85
CA VAL A 142 13.47 -2.19 6.24
C VAL A 142 12.31 -1.37 6.78
N GLY A 143 11.20 -1.29 6.03
CA GLY A 143 10.08 -0.42 6.37
C GLY A 143 10.33 1.04 6.03
N GLY A 144 9.76 1.97 6.82
CA GLY A 144 9.91 3.41 6.65
C GLY A 144 8.71 4.10 6.02
N ASN A 145 8.96 5.18 5.29
CA ASN A 145 7.92 5.94 4.57
C ASN A 145 7.67 5.29 3.21
N ILE A 146 6.49 4.75 3.02
CA ILE A 146 6.13 3.88 1.89
C ILE A 146 5.18 4.59 0.94
N ILE A 147 5.36 4.37 -0.35
CA ILE A 147 4.43 4.70 -1.42
C ILE A 147 4.11 3.45 -2.24
N VAL A 148 2.82 3.21 -2.45
CA VAL A 148 2.32 2.21 -3.41
C VAL A 148 1.51 2.91 -4.48
N SER A 149 1.70 2.52 -5.73
CA SER A 149 1.06 3.14 -6.89
C SER A 149 0.60 2.09 -7.90
N ASN A 150 -0.51 2.39 -8.58
CA ASN A 150 -1.11 1.52 -9.58
C ASN A 150 -0.32 1.40 -10.89
N ASN A 151 0.52 2.40 -11.23
CA ASN A 151 1.35 2.42 -12.44
C ASN A 151 2.60 3.29 -12.27
N ILE A 152 3.54 3.16 -13.21
CA ILE A 152 4.85 3.82 -13.14
C ILE A 152 4.77 5.34 -13.27
N ASP A 153 3.85 5.88 -14.05
CA ASP A 153 3.71 7.32 -14.28
C ASP A 153 3.19 8.02 -13.02
N ASN A 154 2.19 7.44 -12.37
CA ASN A 154 1.69 7.90 -11.09
C ASN A 154 2.78 7.81 -10.01
N HIS A 155 3.52 6.70 -9.99
CA HIS A 155 4.62 6.49 -9.05
C HIS A 155 5.69 7.57 -9.17
N LYS A 156 6.19 7.84 -10.38
CA LYS A 156 7.18 8.90 -10.65
C LYS A 156 6.69 10.28 -10.23
N LYS A 157 5.42 10.61 -10.49
CA LYS A 157 4.83 11.90 -10.10
C LYS A 157 4.75 12.05 -8.59
N VAL A 158 4.34 11.02 -7.86
CA VAL A 158 4.27 11.05 -6.40
C VAL A 158 5.66 11.13 -5.77
N LEU A 159 6.63 10.38 -6.27
CA LEU A 159 8.01 10.43 -5.78
C LEU A 159 8.61 11.83 -5.89
N LYS A 160 8.33 12.59 -6.96
CA LYS A 160 8.76 14.00 -7.06
C LYS A 160 8.21 14.88 -5.94
N LEU A 161 7.04 14.56 -5.41
CA LEU A 161 6.41 15.30 -4.31
C LEU A 161 6.91 14.86 -2.94
N LEU A 162 7.12 13.56 -2.75
CA LEU A 162 7.42 12.97 -1.43
C LEU A 162 8.92 12.89 -1.13
N LYS A 163 9.78 12.64 -2.12
CA LYS A 163 11.24 12.50 -1.93
C LYS A 163 11.89 13.67 -1.18
N PRO A 164 11.52 14.95 -1.41
CA PRO A 164 12.07 16.07 -0.64
C PRO A 164 11.69 16.06 0.85
N LEU A 165 10.72 15.24 1.25
CA LEU A 165 10.21 15.10 2.62
C LEU A 165 10.70 13.83 3.31
N SER A 166 11.48 12.99 2.62
CA SER A 166 11.98 11.71 3.15
C SER A 166 13.23 11.84 4.05
N LYS A 167 13.72 13.08 4.25
CA LYS A 167 14.88 13.41 5.12
C LYS A 167 14.45 13.77 6.51
#